data_0b28117d30780ee6d0012d0feb8f8bab
#
_entry.id   0b28117d30780ee6d0012d0feb8f8bab
#
_cell.length_a   1.000
_cell.length_b   1.000
_cell.length_c   1.000
_cell.angle_alpha   90.00
_cell.angle_beta   90.00
_cell.angle_gamma   90.00
#
_symmetry.space_group_name_H-M   'P 1'
#
loop_
_entity.id
_entity.type
_entity.pdbx_description
1 polymer ?
#
loop_
_entity_poly.entity_id
_entity_poly.type
_entity_poly.pdbx_seq_one_letter_code
_entity_poly.pdbx_strand_id
1 'polypeptide(L)'
;PLISGTACAIPAVMASRNISNWKERLITILVVPFTTCSARLPVYAILISLVIPSKRILGIFNLQGLTLMALYLLGFTAAIASAILLHNVLKVDNKSFFVIEMPNYKVPSLKNIFYEVIEKTKAFILGAGKIILALSIVLWFLASNGASEYKNAEKFVPTLEENSNLKDEALQKKIASYKLEHSYIGTMGKLIEPVIAPMGYDWKIGIALISSFAAREVFVGALATIYSVESEGEDVGTIKERMATEVNPKTGLKRFNLATGMSLLLFYAFAMQCIGTLAIVKRETKSWKWPILQLL
;
A
#
# COMPACT_ATOMS: atom_id res chain seq x y z
N PRO A 1 21.71 -1.20 -0.38
CA PRO A 1 20.36 -1.62 -0.78
C PRO A 1 19.30 -1.37 0.30
N LEU A 2 19.50 -1.77 1.57
CA LEU A 2 18.50 -1.62 2.64
C LEU A 2 18.12 -0.15 2.91
N ILE A 3 19.09 0.76 2.93
CA ILE A 3 18.81 2.20 3.09
C ILE A 3 17.96 2.71 1.91
N SER A 4 18.26 2.31 0.69
CA SER A 4 17.43 2.66 -0.48
C SER A 4 16.00 2.07 -0.37
N GLY A 5 15.84 0.95 0.35
CA GLY A 5 14.56 0.30 0.62
C GLY A 5 13.60 1.17 1.42
N THR A 6 14.10 2.08 2.26
CA THR A 6 13.25 3.04 3.01
C THR A 6 12.59 4.07 2.09
N ALA A 7 13.18 4.37 0.95
CA ALA A 7 12.54 5.20 -0.06
C ALA A 7 11.60 4.37 -0.95
N CYS A 8 12.13 3.35 -1.63
CA CYS A 8 11.35 2.45 -2.49
C CYS A 8 12.05 1.09 -2.62
N ALA A 9 11.28 0.00 -2.52
CA ALA A 9 11.81 -1.36 -2.65
C ALA A 9 12.35 -1.66 -4.07
N ILE A 10 11.79 -1.07 -5.12
CA ILE A 10 12.19 -1.33 -6.50
C ILE A 10 13.66 -0.95 -6.76
N PRO A 11 14.12 0.31 -6.52
CA PRO A 11 15.53 0.66 -6.68
C PRO A 11 16.44 -0.13 -5.73
N ALA A 12 15.98 -0.45 -4.52
CA ALA A 12 16.74 -1.21 -3.56
C ALA A 12 17.02 -2.65 -4.03
N VAL A 13 16.02 -3.32 -4.61
CA VAL A 13 16.17 -4.63 -5.24
C VAL A 13 17.10 -4.54 -6.45
N MET A 14 16.99 -3.50 -7.25
CA MET A 14 17.91 -3.29 -8.38
C MET A 14 19.35 -3.04 -7.90
N ALA A 15 19.55 -2.30 -6.82
CA ALA A 15 20.88 -2.05 -6.22
C ALA A 15 21.53 -3.33 -5.65
N SER A 16 20.76 -4.39 -5.40
CA SER A 16 21.31 -5.68 -4.97
C SER A 16 22.21 -6.34 -6.02
N ARG A 17 22.18 -5.87 -7.27
CA ARG A 17 23.09 -6.33 -8.34
C ARG A 17 24.57 -6.12 -8.03
N ASN A 18 24.88 -5.14 -7.16
CA ASN A 18 26.25 -4.86 -6.73
C ASN A 18 26.79 -5.91 -5.73
N ILE A 19 25.94 -6.82 -5.26
CA ILE A 19 26.33 -7.91 -4.37
C ILE A 19 26.75 -9.10 -5.23
N SER A 20 28.03 -9.48 -5.12
CA SER A 20 28.63 -10.55 -5.91
C SER A 20 28.13 -11.95 -5.50
N ASN A 21 27.93 -12.17 -4.20
CA ASN A 21 27.44 -13.42 -3.66
C ASN A 21 25.93 -13.57 -3.88
N TRP A 22 25.53 -14.60 -4.63
CA TRP A 22 24.11 -14.86 -4.94
C TRP A 22 23.25 -15.08 -3.71
N LYS A 23 23.75 -15.76 -2.68
CA LYS A 23 23.02 -15.98 -1.42
C LYS A 23 22.73 -14.67 -0.72
N GLU A 24 23.72 -13.83 -0.53
CA GLU A 24 23.57 -12.52 0.13
C GLU A 24 22.67 -11.59 -0.68
N ARG A 25 22.82 -11.63 -2.00
CA ARG A 25 21.94 -10.89 -2.92
C ARG A 25 20.49 -11.34 -2.78
N LEU A 26 20.23 -12.65 -2.73
CA LEU A 26 18.91 -13.22 -2.60
C LEU A 26 18.29 -12.86 -1.23
N ILE A 27 19.05 -12.99 -0.14
CA ILE A 27 18.61 -12.58 1.19
C ILE A 27 18.26 -11.09 1.18
N THR A 28 19.11 -10.24 0.60
CA THR A 28 18.83 -8.80 0.49
C THR A 28 17.54 -8.53 -0.28
N ILE A 29 17.32 -9.20 -1.42
CA ILE A 29 16.09 -9.05 -2.22
C ILE A 29 14.86 -9.45 -1.41
N LEU A 30 14.93 -10.52 -0.60
CA LEU A 30 13.81 -11.00 0.21
C LEU A 30 13.54 -10.14 1.43
N VAL A 31 14.58 -9.51 2.00
CA VAL A 31 14.47 -8.70 3.24
C VAL A 31 14.10 -7.24 2.97
N VAL A 32 14.55 -6.65 1.85
CA VAL A 32 14.24 -5.26 1.48
C VAL A 32 12.76 -4.89 1.66
N PRO A 33 11.82 -5.72 1.29
CA PRO A 33 10.40 -5.42 1.42
C PRO A 33 9.88 -5.24 2.87
N PHE A 34 10.56 -5.76 3.88
CA PHE A 34 10.19 -5.53 5.28
C PHE A 34 10.53 -4.12 5.74
N THR A 35 11.50 -3.46 5.09
CA THR A 35 11.79 -2.06 5.40
C THR A 35 10.61 -1.17 5.00
N THR A 36 10.25 -0.25 5.87
CA THR A 36 9.12 0.65 5.65
C THR A 36 9.47 1.64 4.54
N CYS A 37 8.80 1.54 3.40
CA CYS A 37 8.99 2.46 2.27
C CYS A 37 8.15 3.74 2.44
N SER A 38 8.55 4.82 1.75
CA SER A 38 7.86 6.12 1.80
C SER A 38 6.39 6.07 1.39
N ALA A 39 6.01 5.16 0.49
CA ALA A 39 4.62 4.96 0.07
C ALA A 39 3.69 4.44 1.19
N ARG A 40 4.24 3.90 2.28
CA ARG A 40 3.48 3.51 3.47
C ARG A 40 3.13 4.70 4.38
N LEU A 41 3.90 5.78 4.33
CA LEU A 41 3.71 6.94 5.20
C LEU A 41 2.30 7.55 5.12
N PRO A 42 1.73 7.84 3.93
CA PRO A 42 0.38 8.38 3.84
C PRO A 42 -0.68 7.45 4.46
N VAL A 43 -0.53 6.14 4.26
CA VAL A 43 -1.43 5.12 4.84
C VAL A 43 -1.34 5.12 6.36
N TYR A 44 -0.11 5.10 6.91
CA TYR A 44 0.10 5.18 8.35
C TYR A 44 -0.44 6.49 8.95
N ALA A 45 -0.19 7.63 8.28
CA ALA A 45 -0.63 8.92 8.77
C ALA A 45 -2.17 8.99 8.90
N ILE A 46 -2.90 8.54 7.89
CA ILE A 46 -4.38 8.52 7.93
C ILE A 46 -4.88 7.53 8.96
N LEU A 47 -4.44 6.27 8.95
CA LEU A 47 -4.92 5.25 9.88
C LEU A 47 -4.60 5.62 11.34
N ILE A 48 -3.39 6.08 11.63
CA ILE A 48 -3.00 6.53 12.96
C ILE A 48 -3.85 7.70 13.40
N SER A 49 -4.06 8.70 12.52
CA SER A 49 -4.88 9.87 12.85
C SER A 49 -6.35 9.52 13.09
N LEU A 50 -6.84 8.43 12.50
CA LEU A 50 -8.23 7.98 12.60
C LEU A 50 -8.47 7.19 13.90
N VAL A 51 -7.52 6.30 14.24
CA VAL A 51 -7.69 5.29 15.29
C VAL A 51 -7.08 5.73 16.62
N ILE A 52 -5.98 6.50 16.58
CA ILE A 52 -5.23 6.88 17.77
C ILE A 52 -5.54 8.34 18.13
N PRO A 53 -6.04 8.58 19.36
CA PRO A 53 -6.34 9.93 19.81
C PRO A 53 -5.05 10.77 19.91
N SER A 54 -5.17 12.06 19.59
CA SER A 54 -4.06 13.03 19.69
C SER A 54 -3.78 13.42 21.15
N LYS A 55 -3.38 12.45 21.98
CA LYS A 55 -2.96 12.69 23.38
C LYS A 55 -1.46 12.84 23.46
N ARG A 56 -1.00 13.81 24.29
CA ARG A 56 0.42 13.95 24.62
C ARG A 56 0.75 13.11 25.85
N ILE A 57 1.75 12.26 25.72
CA ILE A 57 2.32 11.48 26.83
C ILE A 57 3.53 12.24 27.36
N LEU A 58 3.65 12.39 28.68
CA LEU A 58 4.73 13.15 29.36
C LEU A 58 4.92 14.60 28.85
N GLY A 59 3.87 15.21 28.26
CA GLY A 59 3.90 16.60 27.78
C GLY A 59 4.69 16.85 26.49
N ILE A 60 5.60 15.97 26.11
CA ILE A 60 6.54 16.15 24.98
C ILE A 60 6.18 15.25 23.79
N PHE A 61 5.84 13.98 24.04
CA PHE A 61 5.62 13.00 22.97
C PHE A 61 4.15 12.91 22.57
N ASN A 62 3.90 13.03 21.25
CA ASN A 62 2.58 12.75 20.68
C ASN A 62 2.43 11.23 20.51
N LEU A 63 1.31 10.66 21.02
CA LEU A 63 1.02 9.23 20.93
C LEU A 63 1.01 8.74 19.47
N GLN A 64 0.50 9.54 18.55
CA GLN A 64 0.49 9.24 17.13
C GLN A 64 1.90 9.12 16.54
N GLY A 65 2.80 10.05 16.90
CA GLY A 65 4.21 10.00 16.48
C GLY A 65 4.95 8.80 17.07
N LEU A 66 4.67 8.46 18.35
CA LEU A 66 5.25 7.29 19.00
C LEU A 66 4.82 5.99 18.31
N THR A 67 3.54 5.88 17.90
CA THR A 67 3.04 4.73 17.17
C THR A 67 3.70 4.61 15.78
N LEU A 68 3.87 5.72 15.08
CA LEU A 68 4.58 5.74 13.82
C LEU A 68 6.02 5.26 13.98
N MET A 69 6.73 5.76 15.00
CA MET A 69 8.09 5.33 15.32
C MET A 69 8.14 3.83 15.65
N ALA A 70 7.19 3.33 16.43
CA ALA A 70 7.10 1.91 16.78
C ALA A 70 6.91 1.02 15.53
N LEU A 71 6.08 1.45 14.56
CA LEU A 71 5.88 0.72 13.30
C LEU A 71 7.16 0.69 12.45
N TYR A 72 7.93 1.78 12.42
CA TYR A 72 9.23 1.79 11.75
C TYR A 72 10.24 0.85 12.41
N LEU A 73 10.36 0.90 13.74
CA LEU A 73 11.24 0.00 14.49
C LEU A 73 10.84 -1.46 14.29
N LEU A 74 9.54 -1.74 14.28
CA LEU A 74 9.00 -3.07 14.03
C LEU A 74 9.38 -3.56 12.62
N GLY A 75 9.32 -2.71 11.60
CA GLY A 75 9.75 -3.04 10.24
C GLY A 75 11.26 -3.35 10.18
N PHE A 76 12.11 -2.54 10.83
CA PHE A 76 13.56 -2.78 10.89
C PHE A 76 13.91 -4.06 11.66
N THR A 77 13.30 -4.29 12.81
CA THR A 77 13.55 -5.51 13.60
C THR A 77 13.09 -6.76 12.85
N ALA A 78 11.97 -6.70 12.16
CA ALA A 78 11.50 -7.79 11.31
C ALA A 78 12.45 -8.05 10.12
N ALA A 79 12.99 -7.00 9.51
CA ALA A 79 13.97 -7.12 8.44
C ALA A 79 15.26 -7.82 8.93
N ILE A 80 15.78 -7.42 10.09
CA ILE A 80 16.97 -8.05 10.70
C ILE A 80 16.68 -9.50 11.08
N ALA A 81 15.56 -9.76 11.74
CA ALA A 81 15.17 -11.12 12.14
C ALA A 81 15.00 -12.04 10.91
N SER A 82 14.34 -11.55 9.86
CA SER A 82 14.20 -12.30 8.59
C SER A 82 15.55 -12.54 7.91
N ALA A 83 16.47 -11.58 7.95
CA ALA A 83 17.81 -11.75 7.40
C ALA A 83 18.58 -12.86 8.11
N ILE A 84 18.55 -12.88 9.45
CA ILE A 84 19.19 -13.91 10.27
C ILE A 84 18.58 -15.29 10.00
N LEU A 85 17.24 -15.36 9.97
CA LEU A 85 16.52 -16.60 9.69
C LEU A 85 16.89 -17.16 8.31
N LEU A 86 16.82 -16.33 7.27
CA LEU A 86 17.15 -16.72 5.91
C LEU A 86 18.64 -17.10 5.75
N HIS A 87 19.52 -16.41 6.46
CA HIS A 87 20.95 -16.75 6.46
C HIS A 87 21.20 -18.18 6.99
N ASN A 88 20.49 -18.56 8.05
CA ASN A 88 20.60 -19.88 8.67
C ASN A 88 19.93 -20.99 7.84
N VAL A 89 18.80 -20.68 7.20
CA VAL A 89 18.04 -21.65 6.37
C VAL A 89 18.75 -21.91 5.03
N LEU A 90 19.26 -20.86 4.40
CA LEU A 90 19.97 -20.95 3.12
C LEU A 90 21.45 -21.34 3.37
N LYS A 91 21.71 -22.62 3.65
CA LYS A 91 23.05 -23.18 3.82
C LYS A 91 23.81 -23.17 2.49
N VAL A 92 24.57 -22.13 2.21
CA VAL A 92 25.53 -22.08 1.10
C VAL A 92 26.89 -21.64 1.65
N ASP A 93 27.86 -22.52 1.61
CA ASP A 93 29.20 -22.36 2.22
C ASP A 93 30.19 -21.54 1.37
N ASN A 94 29.74 -20.57 0.63
CA ASN A 94 30.63 -19.69 -0.11
C ASN A 94 31.06 -18.50 0.75
N LYS A 95 32.24 -18.55 1.34
CA LYS A 95 32.88 -17.39 1.96
C LYS A 95 33.19 -16.37 0.88
N SER A 96 32.44 -15.28 0.81
CA SER A 96 32.80 -14.16 -0.03
C SER A 96 33.83 -13.30 0.71
N PHE A 97 35.00 -13.15 0.13
CA PHE A 97 35.97 -12.18 0.62
C PHE A 97 35.61 -10.82 0.01
N PHE A 98 35.11 -9.92 0.85
CA PHE A 98 34.82 -8.55 0.42
C PHE A 98 36.11 -7.73 0.58
N VAL A 99 36.85 -7.58 -0.51
CA VAL A 99 38.03 -6.71 -0.57
C VAL A 99 37.56 -5.34 -1.07
N ILE A 100 37.55 -4.34 -0.17
CA ILE A 100 37.33 -2.95 -0.55
C ILE A 100 38.71 -2.35 -0.83
N GLU A 101 39.01 -2.04 -2.08
CA GLU A 101 40.07 -1.11 -2.39
C GLU A 101 39.64 0.28 -1.90
N MET A 102 40.53 0.95 -1.14
CA MET A 102 40.24 2.33 -0.71
C MET A 102 40.13 3.24 -1.93
N PRO A 103 38.93 3.76 -2.25
CA PRO A 103 38.78 4.66 -3.37
C PRO A 103 39.48 5.98 -3.04
N ASN A 104 40.26 6.50 -3.99
CA ASN A 104 40.78 7.85 -3.89
C ASN A 104 39.60 8.84 -3.85
N TYR A 105 39.56 9.70 -2.83
CA TYR A 105 38.57 10.76 -2.74
C TYR A 105 38.73 11.72 -3.92
N LYS A 106 37.77 11.69 -4.86
CA LYS A 106 37.67 12.63 -5.98
C LYS A 106 36.45 13.48 -5.80
N VAL A 107 36.57 14.76 -6.13
CA VAL A 107 35.42 15.68 -6.17
C VAL A 107 34.41 15.14 -7.18
N PRO A 108 33.15 14.91 -6.79
CA PRO A 108 32.16 14.34 -7.68
C PRO A 108 31.85 15.30 -8.83
N SER A 109 31.87 14.78 -10.07
CA SER A 109 31.51 15.53 -11.26
C SER A 109 29.99 15.65 -11.36
N LEU A 110 29.43 16.86 -11.25
CA LEU A 110 28.00 17.11 -11.37
C LEU A 110 27.41 16.56 -12.67
N LYS A 111 28.18 16.63 -13.77
CA LYS A 111 27.76 16.08 -15.06
C LYS A 111 27.53 14.57 -14.99
N ASN A 112 28.43 13.83 -14.39
CA ASN A 112 28.32 12.37 -14.28
C ASN A 112 27.17 11.98 -13.35
N ILE A 113 27.00 12.72 -12.23
CA ILE A 113 25.86 12.52 -11.32
C ILE A 113 24.54 12.70 -12.06
N PHE A 114 24.41 13.75 -12.86
CA PHE A 114 23.21 14.04 -13.61
C PHE A 114 22.87 12.92 -14.64
N TYR A 115 23.86 12.44 -15.37
CA TYR A 115 23.67 11.33 -16.30
C TYR A 115 23.25 10.03 -15.56
N GLU A 116 23.88 9.72 -14.44
CA GLU A 116 23.55 8.52 -13.66
C GLU A 116 22.14 8.60 -13.08
N VAL A 117 21.73 9.77 -12.59
CA VAL A 117 20.35 9.98 -12.08
C VAL A 117 19.35 9.80 -13.22
N ILE A 118 19.58 10.39 -14.39
CA ILE A 118 18.68 10.24 -15.55
C ILE A 118 18.60 8.78 -15.99
N GLU A 119 19.72 8.09 -16.09
CA GLU A 119 19.76 6.69 -16.53
C GLU A 119 18.98 5.80 -15.57
N LYS A 120 19.20 5.93 -14.25
CA LYS A 120 18.47 5.16 -13.22
C LYS A 120 16.99 5.52 -13.18
N THR A 121 16.65 6.80 -13.31
CA THR A 121 15.25 7.25 -13.39
C THR A 121 14.55 6.71 -14.64
N LYS A 122 15.20 6.76 -15.78
CA LYS A 122 14.69 6.18 -17.03
C LYS A 122 14.47 4.67 -16.91
N ALA A 123 15.42 3.95 -16.33
CA ALA A 123 15.30 2.52 -16.08
C ALA A 123 14.13 2.18 -15.14
N PHE A 124 13.87 3.03 -14.13
CA PHE A 124 12.72 2.89 -13.23
C PHE A 124 11.41 3.16 -13.98
N ILE A 125 11.28 4.27 -14.68
CA ILE A 125 10.04 4.65 -15.42
C ILE A 125 9.71 3.60 -16.48
N LEU A 126 10.69 3.19 -17.28
CA LEU A 126 10.46 2.19 -18.34
C LEU A 126 10.28 0.76 -17.81
N GLY A 127 10.82 0.45 -16.64
CA GLY A 127 10.67 -0.86 -16.00
C GLY A 127 9.39 -0.97 -15.20
N ALA A 128 9.30 -0.27 -14.08
CA ALA A 128 8.19 -0.34 -13.15
C ALA A 128 6.99 0.51 -13.58
N GLY A 129 7.23 1.69 -14.15
CA GLY A 129 6.18 2.63 -14.53
C GLY A 129 5.19 2.06 -15.55
N LYS A 130 5.67 1.28 -16.53
CA LYS A 130 4.78 0.61 -17.50
C LYS A 130 3.80 -0.35 -16.84
N ILE A 131 4.26 -1.10 -15.83
CA ILE A 131 3.44 -2.09 -15.12
C ILE A 131 2.41 -1.36 -14.26
N ILE A 132 2.83 -0.30 -13.56
CA ILE A 132 1.93 0.52 -12.72
C ILE A 132 0.85 1.17 -13.61
N LEU A 133 1.24 1.74 -14.74
CA LEU A 133 0.31 2.39 -15.68
C LEU A 133 -0.69 1.38 -16.25
N ALA A 134 -0.23 0.22 -16.71
CA ALA A 134 -1.10 -0.83 -17.23
C ALA A 134 -2.11 -1.30 -16.16
N LEU A 135 -1.66 -1.50 -14.93
CA LEU A 135 -2.52 -1.91 -13.84
C LEU A 135 -3.51 -0.81 -13.43
N SER A 136 -3.09 0.46 -13.43
CA SER A 136 -3.98 1.59 -13.16
C SER A 136 -5.10 1.69 -14.20
N ILE A 137 -4.80 1.46 -15.48
CA ILE A 137 -5.81 1.41 -16.55
C ILE A 137 -6.79 0.25 -16.31
N VAL A 138 -6.29 -0.92 -15.94
CA VAL A 138 -7.15 -2.09 -15.64
C VAL A 138 -8.05 -1.80 -14.44
N LEU A 139 -7.52 -1.24 -13.36
CA LEU A 139 -8.31 -0.89 -12.17
C LEU A 139 -9.35 0.20 -12.49
N TRP A 140 -8.96 1.21 -13.26
CA TRP A 140 -9.89 2.24 -13.71
C TRP A 140 -11.03 1.64 -14.54
N PHE A 141 -10.71 0.74 -15.47
CA PHE A 141 -11.72 0.03 -16.27
C PHE A 141 -12.66 -0.79 -15.37
N LEU A 142 -12.14 -1.52 -14.40
CA LEU A 142 -12.93 -2.32 -13.45
C LEU A 142 -13.82 -1.44 -12.54
N ALA A 143 -13.36 -0.26 -12.18
CA ALA A 143 -14.12 0.69 -11.36
C ALA A 143 -15.20 1.43 -12.18
N SER A 144 -14.92 1.69 -13.49
CA SER A 144 -15.81 2.45 -14.38
C SER A 144 -16.83 1.57 -15.10
N ASN A 145 -16.74 0.26 -14.97
CA ASN A 145 -17.65 -0.68 -15.62
C ASN A 145 -18.20 -1.69 -14.61
N GLY A 146 -19.42 -2.16 -14.87
CA GLY A 146 -20.10 -3.13 -14.01
C GLY A 146 -21.18 -3.89 -14.77
N ALA A 147 -21.87 -4.79 -14.06
CA ALA A 147 -22.99 -5.58 -14.57
C ALA A 147 -24.22 -4.70 -14.90
N SER A 148 -25.34 -5.32 -15.20
CA SER A 148 -26.60 -4.63 -15.58
C SER A 148 -27.07 -3.61 -14.54
N GLU A 149 -26.84 -3.86 -13.26
CA GLU A 149 -27.20 -2.95 -12.14
C GLU A 149 -26.39 -1.66 -12.17
N TYR A 150 -25.11 -1.72 -12.53
CA TYR A 150 -24.27 -0.53 -12.74
C TYR A 150 -24.84 0.40 -13.83
N LYS A 151 -25.29 -0.16 -14.94
CA LYS A 151 -25.83 0.61 -16.07
C LYS A 151 -27.19 1.25 -15.75
N ASN A 152 -27.97 0.62 -14.89
CA ASN A 152 -29.30 1.06 -14.49
C ASN A 152 -29.31 1.91 -13.19
N ALA A 153 -28.14 2.21 -12.61
CA ALA A 153 -28.03 2.95 -11.36
C ALA A 153 -28.78 4.29 -11.39
N GLU A 154 -28.76 4.99 -12.52
CA GLU A 154 -29.47 6.27 -12.71
C GLU A 154 -31.00 6.14 -12.69
N LYS A 155 -31.52 4.95 -12.92
CA LYS A 155 -32.98 4.69 -12.86
C LYS A 155 -33.39 4.13 -11.48
N PHE A 156 -32.54 3.30 -10.88
CA PHE A 156 -32.84 2.64 -9.60
C PHE A 156 -32.73 3.59 -8.39
N VAL A 157 -31.69 4.41 -8.33
CA VAL A 157 -31.45 5.27 -7.15
C VAL A 157 -32.56 6.32 -6.96
N PRO A 158 -33.04 7.05 -7.99
CA PRO A 158 -34.17 7.97 -7.85
C PRO A 158 -35.46 7.27 -7.45
N THR A 159 -35.72 6.06 -7.97
CA THR A 159 -36.94 5.29 -7.68
C THR A 159 -37.00 4.81 -6.22
N LEU A 160 -35.84 4.53 -5.60
CA LEU A 160 -35.76 4.11 -4.19
C LEU A 160 -35.95 5.28 -3.21
N GLU A 161 -35.79 6.51 -3.67
CA GLU A 161 -35.82 7.73 -2.84
C GLU A 161 -36.92 8.74 -3.24
N GLU A 162 -38.02 8.27 -3.84
CA GLU A 162 -39.13 9.07 -4.34
C GLU A 162 -39.75 10.05 -3.32
N ASN A 163 -39.34 9.94 -2.03
CA ASN A 163 -39.82 10.77 -0.92
C ASN A 163 -38.78 11.76 -0.35
N SER A 164 -37.61 11.91 -0.91
CA SER A 164 -36.60 12.82 -0.37
C SER A 164 -36.30 13.96 -1.34
N ASN A 165 -36.61 15.21 -0.89
CA ASN A 165 -36.18 16.46 -1.54
C ASN A 165 -34.63 16.65 -1.42
N LEU A 166 -33.85 15.70 -1.97
CA LEU A 166 -32.41 15.80 -2.00
C LEU A 166 -32.01 16.79 -3.10
N LYS A 167 -31.03 17.64 -2.79
CA LYS A 167 -30.39 18.51 -3.79
C LYS A 167 -29.73 17.59 -4.86
N ASP A 168 -29.77 18.01 -6.12
CA ASP A 168 -29.22 17.27 -7.27
C ASP A 168 -27.80 16.74 -7.04
N GLU A 169 -26.99 17.44 -6.27
CA GLU A 169 -25.63 17.07 -5.92
C GLU A 169 -25.56 15.84 -4.99
N ALA A 170 -26.43 15.76 -4.00
CA ALA A 170 -26.50 14.60 -3.10
C ALA A 170 -27.00 13.35 -3.83
N LEU A 171 -27.92 13.51 -4.78
CA LEU A 171 -28.42 12.43 -5.63
C LEU A 171 -27.30 11.89 -6.55
N GLN A 172 -26.52 12.77 -7.17
CA GLN A 172 -25.38 12.33 -8.01
C GLN A 172 -24.33 11.55 -7.21
N LYS A 173 -24.05 11.96 -5.96
CA LYS A 173 -23.13 11.25 -5.06
C LYS A 173 -23.65 9.87 -4.69
N LYS A 174 -24.93 9.71 -4.42
CA LYS A 174 -25.55 8.40 -4.17
C LYS A 174 -25.52 7.50 -5.40
N ILE A 175 -25.79 8.04 -6.60
CA ILE A 175 -25.66 7.31 -7.85
C ILE A 175 -24.22 6.83 -8.05
N ALA A 176 -23.24 7.68 -7.77
CA ALA A 176 -21.82 7.32 -7.88
C ALA A 176 -21.41 6.25 -6.87
N SER A 177 -21.89 6.31 -5.61
CA SER A 177 -21.69 5.27 -4.61
C SER A 177 -22.29 3.93 -5.04
N TYR A 178 -23.53 3.96 -5.50
CA TYR A 178 -24.23 2.77 -6.02
C TYR A 178 -23.50 2.16 -7.23
N LYS A 179 -23.03 3.01 -8.17
CA LYS A 179 -22.24 2.58 -9.31
C LYS A 179 -20.93 1.92 -8.84
N LEU A 180 -20.23 2.49 -7.88
CA LEU A 180 -18.99 1.92 -7.36
C LEU A 180 -19.23 0.56 -6.69
N GLU A 181 -20.30 0.44 -5.91
CA GLU A 181 -20.68 -0.80 -5.23
C GLU A 181 -21.00 -1.94 -6.20
N HIS A 182 -21.63 -1.63 -7.35
CA HIS A 182 -22.04 -2.59 -8.38
C HIS A 182 -21.07 -2.64 -9.57
N SER A 183 -19.91 -1.99 -9.46
CA SER A 183 -18.81 -2.12 -10.42
C SER A 183 -18.12 -3.49 -10.29
N TYR A 184 -17.31 -3.86 -11.27
CA TYR A 184 -16.53 -5.11 -11.19
C TYR A 184 -15.57 -5.11 -9.99
N ILE A 185 -14.96 -3.96 -9.65
CA ILE A 185 -14.11 -3.85 -8.48
C ILE A 185 -14.91 -3.96 -7.16
N GLY A 186 -16.14 -3.43 -7.12
CA GLY A 186 -17.08 -3.58 -6.01
C GLY A 186 -17.46 -5.04 -5.79
N THR A 187 -17.78 -5.75 -6.87
CA THR A 187 -18.08 -7.19 -6.83
C THR A 187 -16.89 -8.00 -6.34
N MET A 188 -15.67 -7.68 -6.77
CA MET A 188 -14.44 -8.31 -6.24
C MET A 188 -14.24 -8.00 -4.77
N GLY A 189 -14.50 -6.78 -4.30
CA GLY A 189 -14.47 -6.40 -2.89
C GLY A 189 -15.43 -7.24 -2.05
N LYS A 190 -16.68 -7.40 -2.52
CA LYS A 190 -17.70 -8.24 -1.87
C LYS A 190 -17.32 -9.73 -1.87
N LEU A 191 -16.67 -10.22 -2.91
CA LEU A 191 -16.19 -11.61 -2.97
C LEU A 191 -15.08 -11.90 -1.94
N ILE A 192 -14.23 -10.92 -1.68
CA ILE A 192 -13.14 -11.04 -0.69
C ILE A 192 -13.64 -10.76 0.73
N GLU A 193 -14.76 -10.04 0.89
CA GLU A 193 -15.32 -9.67 2.19
C GLU A 193 -15.39 -10.85 3.19
N PRO A 194 -15.88 -12.07 2.85
CA PRO A 194 -15.95 -13.17 3.79
C PRO A 194 -14.59 -13.60 4.34
N VAL A 195 -13.51 -13.40 3.59
CA VAL A 195 -12.15 -13.74 4.01
C VAL A 195 -11.57 -12.68 4.95
N ILE A 196 -11.89 -11.40 4.71
CA ILE A 196 -11.37 -10.27 5.50
C ILE A 196 -12.30 -9.84 6.64
N ALA A 197 -13.56 -10.26 6.62
CA ALA A 197 -14.56 -9.97 7.65
C ALA A 197 -14.13 -10.36 9.08
N PRO A 198 -13.43 -11.48 9.32
CA PRO A 198 -12.93 -11.82 10.66
C PRO A 198 -11.95 -10.78 11.23
N MET A 199 -11.28 -10.01 10.38
CA MET A 199 -10.39 -8.90 10.78
C MET A 199 -11.14 -7.58 11.02
N GLY A 200 -12.46 -7.57 10.82
CA GLY A 200 -13.30 -6.37 10.93
C GLY A 200 -13.33 -5.52 9.65
N TYR A 201 -12.84 -6.03 8.53
CA TYR A 201 -12.82 -5.33 7.25
C TYR A 201 -14.08 -5.59 6.44
N ASP A 202 -14.50 -4.60 5.68
CA ASP A 202 -15.66 -4.67 4.77
C ASP A 202 -15.23 -4.62 3.31
N TRP A 203 -16.20 -4.69 2.41
CA TRP A 203 -15.98 -4.59 0.97
C TRP A 203 -15.32 -3.25 0.55
N LYS A 204 -15.56 -2.13 1.26
CA LYS A 204 -14.94 -0.84 0.98
C LYS A 204 -13.43 -0.89 1.24
N ILE A 205 -13.04 -1.42 2.41
CA ILE A 205 -11.63 -1.69 2.73
C ILE A 205 -11.07 -2.73 1.74
N GLY A 206 -11.86 -3.74 1.35
CA GLY A 206 -11.50 -4.73 0.34
C GLY A 206 -11.12 -4.11 -1.00
N ILE A 207 -11.93 -3.20 -1.53
CA ILE A 207 -11.62 -2.44 -2.76
C ILE A 207 -10.32 -1.64 -2.60
N ALA A 208 -10.18 -0.94 -1.48
CA ALA A 208 -8.99 -0.15 -1.22
C ALA A 208 -7.73 -1.02 -1.11
N LEU A 209 -7.81 -2.22 -0.51
CA LEU A 209 -6.73 -3.21 -0.46
C LEU A 209 -6.36 -3.72 -1.86
N ILE A 210 -7.34 -4.08 -2.69
CA ILE A 210 -7.10 -4.50 -4.09
C ILE A 210 -6.40 -3.37 -4.86
N SER A 211 -6.87 -2.14 -4.72
CA SER A 211 -6.29 -0.98 -5.38
C SER A 211 -4.86 -0.70 -4.90
N SER A 212 -4.59 -0.90 -3.60
CA SER A 212 -3.27 -0.70 -3.01
C SER A 212 -2.23 -1.73 -3.48
N PHE A 213 -2.68 -2.85 -4.04
CA PHE A 213 -1.79 -3.83 -4.65
C PHE A 213 -1.10 -3.29 -5.91
N ALA A 214 -1.75 -2.36 -6.62
CA ALA A 214 -1.12 -1.64 -7.72
C ALA A 214 -0.03 -0.69 -7.21
N ALA A 215 -0.42 0.21 -6.31
CA ALA A 215 0.48 1.14 -5.64
C ALA A 215 -0.10 1.47 -4.25
N ARG A 216 0.73 1.47 -3.21
CA ARG A 216 0.27 1.57 -1.81
C ARG A 216 -0.43 2.87 -1.48
N GLU A 217 0.03 3.97 -2.06
CA GLU A 217 -0.58 5.29 -1.91
C GLU A 217 -2.01 5.35 -2.46
N VAL A 218 -2.36 4.49 -3.41
CA VAL A 218 -3.71 4.41 -3.99
C VAL A 218 -4.74 3.99 -2.95
N PHE A 219 -4.36 3.27 -1.90
CA PHE A 219 -5.24 2.92 -0.79
C PHE A 219 -5.93 4.15 -0.19
N VAL A 220 -5.13 5.18 0.11
CA VAL A 220 -5.63 6.44 0.68
C VAL A 220 -6.57 7.14 -0.29
N GLY A 221 -6.17 7.21 -1.57
CA GLY A 221 -7.00 7.79 -2.61
C GLY A 221 -8.31 7.02 -2.82
N ALA A 222 -8.25 5.68 -2.81
CA ALA A 222 -9.45 4.84 -2.94
C ALA A 222 -10.41 5.04 -1.76
N LEU A 223 -9.91 5.02 -0.52
CA LEU A 223 -10.74 5.33 0.66
C LEU A 223 -11.31 6.75 0.59
N ALA A 224 -10.48 7.74 0.28
CA ALA A 224 -10.95 9.11 0.15
C ALA A 224 -12.05 9.23 -0.90
N THR A 225 -11.91 8.58 -2.06
CA THR A 225 -12.92 8.57 -3.12
C THR A 225 -14.21 7.89 -2.66
N ILE A 226 -14.13 6.71 -2.04
CA ILE A 226 -15.30 5.98 -1.55
C ILE A 226 -16.07 6.83 -0.52
N TYR A 227 -15.36 7.43 0.43
CA TYR A 227 -15.99 8.24 1.48
C TYR A 227 -16.35 9.65 1.03
N SER A 228 -15.69 10.27 0.03
CA SER A 228 -16.09 11.56 -0.52
C SER A 228 -17.38 11.48 -1.33
N VAL A 229 -17.57 10.38 -2.05
CA VAL A 229 -18.82 10.10 -2.78
C VAL A 229 -20.02 10.05 -1.82
N GLU A 230 -19.83 9.59 -0.59
CA GLU A 230 -20.85 9.53 0.46
C GLU A 230 -20.97 10.85 1.28
N SER A 231 -20.07 11.83 1.09
CA SER A 231 -20.02 13.05 1.89
C SER A 231 -20.54 14.28 1.13
N GLU A 232 -21.20 15.21 1.84
CA GLU A 232 -21.66 16.50 1.28
C GLU A 232 -20.55 17.56 1.13
N GLY A 233 -19.26 17.21 1.39
CA GLY A 233 -18.15 18.14 1.35
C GLY A 233 -16.86 17.47 0.87
N GLU A 234 -16.04 18.22 0.11
CA GLU A 234 -14.73 17.78 -0.38
C GLU A 234 -13.62 17.91 0.67
N ASP A 235 -13.93 18.36 1.89
CA ASP A 235 -12.92 18.65 2.89
C ASP A 235 -12.40 17.35 3.54
N VAL A 236 -11.08 17.19 3.57
CA VAL A 236 -10.40 16.01 4.15
C VAL A 236 -10.78 15.80 5.62
N GLY A 237 -11.13 16.88 6.33
CA GLY A 237 -11.67 16.83 7.68
C GLY A 237 -12.98 16.06 7.77
N THR A 238 -13.91 16.33 6.87
CA THR A 238 -15.24 15.70 6.80
C THR A 238 -15.13 14.20 6.48
N ILE A 239 -14.23 13.82 5.58
CA ILE A 239 -13.96 12.39 5.23
C ILE A 239 -13.45 11.63 6.46
N LYS A 240 -12.51 12.23 7.19
CA LYS A 240 -11.96 11.63 8.41
C LYS A 240 -13.02 11.45 9.50
N GLU A 241 -13.90 12.44 9.71
CA GLU A 241 -14.99 12.36 10.69
C GLU A 241 -15.99 11.26 10.33
N ARG A 242 -16.34 11.12 9.07
CA ARG A 242 -17.21 10.03 8.60
C ARG A 242 -16.61 8.65 8.78
N MET A 243 -15.36 8.49 8.40
CA MET A 243 -14.64 7.24 8.66
C MET A 243 -14.61 6.91 10.16
N ALA A 244 -14.46 7.91 11.02
CA ALA A 244 -14.44 7.74 12.48
C ALA A 244 -15.80 7.40 13.07
N THR A 245 -16.90 7.82 12.43
CA THR A 245 -18.28 7.60 12.90
C THR A 245 -18.95 6.41 12.27
N GLU A 246 -18.38 5.83 11.20
CA GLU A 246 -18.98 4.70 10.51
C GLU A 246 -19.09 3.48 11.43
N VAL A 247 -20.30 2.91 11.48
CA VAL A 247 -20.65 1.77 12.32
C VAL A 247 -20.82 0.52 11.45
N ASN A 248 -20.30 -0.59 11.91
CA ASN A 248 -20.52 -1.87 11.24
C ASN A 248 -21.97 -2.34 11.51
N PRO A 249 -22.82 -2.52 10.49
CA PRO A 249 -24.22 -2.91 10.68
C PRO A 249 -24.40 -4.28 11.32
N LYS A 250 -23.39 -5.17 11.23
CA LYS A 250 -23.46 -6.53 11.80
C LYS A 250 -23.08 -6.56 13.29
N THR A 251 -22.18 -5.69 13.75
CA THR A 251 -21.63 -5.72 15.12
C THR A 251 -22.05 -4.53 15.97
N GLY A 252 -22.60 -3.45 15.38
CA GLY A 252 -22.94 -2.21 16.07
C GLY A 252 -21.73 -1.41 16.57
N LEU A 253 -20.50 -1.89 16.33
CA LEU A 253 -19.26 -1.21 16.75
C LEU A 253 -18.76 -0.28 15.64
N LYS A 254 -18.01 0.76 16.05
CA LYS A 254 -17.31 1.63 15.08
C LYS A 254 -16.42 0.77 14.18
N ARG A 255 -16.51 0.99 12.87
CA ARG A 255 -15.77 0.22 11.87
C ARG A 255 -14.25 0.39 12.04
N PHE A 256 -13.79 1.63 12.19
CA PHE A 256 -12.40 1.96 12.50
C PHE A 256 -12.18 2.04 14.01
N ASN A 257 -12.42 0.94 14.72
CA ASN A 257 -12.06 0.83 16.13
C ASN A 257 -10.56 0.56 16.31
N LEU A 258 -10.07 0.61 17.56
CA LEU A 258 -8.64 0.42 17.85
C LEU A 258 -8.13 -0.95 17.34
N ALA A 259 -8.93 -2.02 17.48
CA ALA A 259 -8.54 -3.36 17.06
C ALA A 259 -8.42 -3.46 15.53
N THR A 260 -9.45 -3.01 14.80
CA THR A 260 -9.45 -3.00 13.32
C THR A 260 -8.34 -2.11 12.78
N GLY A 261 -8.14 -0.92 13.37
CA GLY A 261 -7.08 0.00 12.95
C GLY A 261 -5.68 -0.55 13.20
N MET A 262 -5.43 -1.15 14.36
CA MET A 262 -4.14 -1.80 14.67
C MET A 262 -3.90 -3.02 13.77
N SER A 263 -4.94 -3.83 13.51
CA SER A 263 -4.87 -4.92 12.55
C SER A 263 -4.47 -4.42 11.15
N LEU A 264 -5.08 -3.33 10.69
CA LEU A 264 -4.79 -2.75 9.38
C LEU A 264 -3.38 -2.14 9.32
N LEU A 265 -2.91 -1.49 10.38
CA LEU A 265 -1.55 -0.97 10.49
C LEU A 265 -0.50 -2.09 10.44
N LEU A 266 -0.73 -3.19 11.17
CA LEU A 266 0.14 -4.37 11.16
C LEU A 266 0.09 -5.08 9.81
N PHE A 267 -1.11 -5.19 9.21
CA PHE A 267 -1.27 -5.71 7.86
C PHE A 267 -0.40 -4.91 6.88
N TYR A 268 -0.47 -3.58 6.88
CA TYR A 268 0.36 -2.73 6.02
C TYR A 268 1.85 -2.77 6.36
N ALA A 269 2.23 -3.09 7.60
CA ALA A 269 3.63 -3.25 7.99
C ALA A 269 4.25 -4.51 7.38
N PHE A 270 3.50 -5.62 7.32
CA PHE A 270 4.02 -6.92 6.90
C PHE A 270 3.47 -7.39 5.55
N ALA A 271 2.25 -7.01 5.20
CA ALA A 271 1.60 -7.54 4.02
C ALA A 271 2.21 -7.01 2.72
N MET A 272 1.91 -7.79 1.78
CA MET A 272 2.08 -7.70 0.32
C MET A 272 2.81 -6.48 -0.20
N GLN A 273 3.82 -6.78 -0.96
CA GLN A 273 4.52 -5.82 -1.81
C GLN A 273 3.60 -5.31 -2.92
N CYS A 274 3.83 -4.08 -3.40
CA CYS A 274 3.20 -3.65 -4.64
C CYS A 274 3.64 -4.56 -5.80
N ILE A 275 2.79 -4.68 -6.81
CA ILE A 275 3.04 -5.55 -7.96
C ILE A 275 4.34 -5.20 -8.70
N GLY A 276 4.72 -3.91 -8.67
CA GLY A 276 6.00 -3.44 -9.20
C GLY A 276 7.20 -4.08 -8.51
N THR A 277 7.16 -4.28 -7.20
CA THR A 277 8.22 -4.97 -6.45
C THR A 277 8.29 -6.44 -6.85
N LEU A 278 7.15 -7.14 -6.93
CA LEU A 278 7.10 -8.54 -7.34
C LEU A 278 7.65 -8.75 -8.75
N ALA A 279 7.31 -7.85 -9.68
CA ALA A 279 7.81 -7.89 -11.04
C ALA A 279 9.33 -7.71 -11.13
N ILE A 280 9.91 -6.80 -10.33
CA ILE A 280 11.36 -6.61 -10.27
C ILE A 280 12.03 -7.80 -9.59
N VAL A 281 11.48 -8.33 -8.50
CA VAL A 281 12.02 -9.53 -7.84
C VAL A 281 12.05 -10.71 -8.82
N LYS A 282 10.97 -10.95 -9.58
CA LYS A 282 10.97 -11.96 -10.65
C LYS A 282 12.09 -11.72 -11.67
N ARG A 283 12.28 -10.47 -12.10
CA ARG A 283 13.30 -10.11 -13.09
C ARG A 283 14.71 -10.36 -12.56
N GLU A 284 14.99 -9.98 -11.30
CA GLU A 284 16.32 -10.11 -10.68
C GLU A 284 16.64 -11.55 -10.28
N THR A 285 15.64 -12.33 -9.89
CA THR A 285 15.83 -13.75 -9.50
C THR A 285 15.62 -14.73 -10.64
N LYS A 286 15.08 -14.27 -11.79
CA LYS A 286 14.71 -15.10 -12.95
C LYS A 286 13.78 -16.28 -12.60
N SER A 287 13.04 -16.20 -11.48
CA SER A 287 12.18 -17.26 -10.98
C SER A 287 10.91 -16.70 -10.37
N TRP A 288 9.79 -17.40 -10.51
CA TRP A 288 8.53 -17.08 -9.83
C TRP A 288 8.48 -17.56 -8.38
N LYS A 289 9.36 -18.50 -7.99
CA LYS A 289 9.39 -19.06 -6.63
C LYS A 289 9.59 -17.98 -5.56
N TRP A 290 10.49 -17.04 -5.79
CA TRP A 290 10.82 -15.99 -4.81
C TRP A 290 9.76 -14.92 -4.65
N PRO A 291 9.15 -14.37 -5.75
CA PRO A 291 7.99 -13.48 -5.61
C PRO A 291 6.82 -14.14 -4.89
N ILE A 292 6.52 -15.42 -5.17
CA ILE A 292 5.44 -16.16 -4.50
C ILE A 292 5.78 -16.38 -3.02
N LEU A 293 7.02 -16.73 -2.70
CA LEU A 293 7.47 -16.83 -1.31
C LEU A 293 7.36 -15.51 -0.53
N GLN A 294 7.53 -14.37 -1.20
CA GLN A 294 7.33 -13.06 -0.58
C GLN A 294 5.85 -12.69 -0.37
N LEU A 295 4.95 -13.31 -1.11
CA LEU A 295 3.51 -13.12 -0.97
C LEU A 295 2.91 -13.92 0.20
N LEU A 296 3.53 -15.03 0.55
CA LEU A 296 3.16 -15.90 1.68
C LEU A 296 3.75 -15.40 3.00
#